data_0608daee2bb298d9c27dfef8e2c2632a
#
_entry.id   0608daee2bb298d9c27dfef8e2c2632a
#
_cell.length_a   1.000
_cell.length_b   1.000
_cell.length_c   1.000
_cell.angle_alpha   90.00
_cell.angle_beta   90.00
_cell.angle_gamma   90.00
#
_symmetry.space_group_name_H-M   'P 1'
#
loop_
_entity.id
_entity.type
_entity.pdbx_description
1 polymer ?
#
loop_
_entity_poly.entity_id
_entity_poly.type
_entity_poly.pdbx_seq_one_letter_code
_entity_poly.pdbx_strand_id
1 'polypeptide(L)'
;MKSVNTRIYAKVRNVPDNAQKTIKGGRLKGKTDINPMWRIKTLTELFGPCGIGWWYEITDKHIESDDVTNQKAAFVDILLYYVDPDSGKTSKGIPGTGGASFVSSEEKGSYLSDECYKMALTDAISVSCKALGIGADVYWDADRSKYEQTTTPPPNPRHPLVCDVCGGPIKGAKTADGRIVSSQEWADTYGRCIKCLREGQQS
;
A
#
# COMPACT_ATOMS: atom_id res chain seq x y z
N MET A 1 16.19 -1.50 27.94
CA MET A 1 16.52 -0.06 27.73
C MET A 1 16.15 0.30 26.31
N LYS A 2 15.26 1.29 26.10
CA LYS A 2 15.04 1.83 24.75
C LYS A 2 16.32 2.56 24.33
N SER A 3 16.86 2.26 23.15
CA SER A 3 18.04 2.92 22.62
C SER A 3 17.79 4.44 22.51
N VAL A 4 18.76 5.26 22.88
CA VAL A 4 18.70 6.72 22.71
C VAL A 4 18.39 7.07 21.25
N ASN A 5 18.92 6.29 20.31
CA ASN A 5 18.75 6.49 18.87
C ASN A 5 17.31 6.26 18.37
N THR A 6 16.50 5.48 19.07
CA THR A 6 15.10 5.19 18.68
C THR A 6 14.07 5.94 19.52
N ARG A 7 14.48 6.94 20.30
CA ARG A 7 13.59 7.64 21.23
C ARG A 7 12.42 8.38 20.53
N ILE A 8 12.68 9.03 19.39
CA ILE A 8 11.64 9.68 18.59
C ILE A 8 10.76 8.60 17.94
N TYR A 9 11.37 7.69 17.21
CA TYR A 9 10.69 6.60 16.53
C TYR A 9 9.70 5.84 17.45
N ALA A 10 10.16 5.47 18.64
CA ALA A 10 9.37 4.72 19.61
C ALA A 10 8.14 5.48 20.15
N LYS A 11 8.18 6.81 20.13
CA LYS A 11 7.06 7.65 20.58
C LYS A 11 5.97 7.81 19.51
N VAL A 12 6.33 7.76 18.22
CA VAL A 12 5.47 8.22 17.12
C VAL A 12 5.12 7.13 16.10
N ARG A 13 5.60 5.91 16.29
CA ARG A 13 5.37 4.80 15.37
C ARG A 13 3.90 4.38 15.29
N ASN A 14 3.18 4.45 16.40
CA ASN A 14 1.78 4.06 16.48
C ASN A 14 0.87 5.24 16.14
N VAL A 15 -0.11 5.01 15.28
CA VAL A 15 -1.14 5.98 14.89
C VAL A 15 -2.43 5.64 15.63
N PRO A 16 -3.06 6.57 16.34
CA PRO A 16 -4.34 6.31 16.98
C PRO A 16 -5.45 6.08 15.95
N ASP A 17 -6.44 5.27 16.29
CA ASP A 17 -7.51 4.85 15.38
C ASP A 17 -8.28 6.04 14.77
N ASN A 18 -8.49 7.10 15.55
CA ASN A 18 -9.16 8.31 15.08
C ASN A 18 -8.36 9.12 14.06
N ALA A 19 -7.07 8.83 13.88
CA ALA A 19 -6.21 9.41 12.86
C ALA A 19 -5.98 8.47 11.66
N GLN A 20 -6.64 7.32 11.63
CA GLN A 20 -6.57 6.34 10.57
C GLN A 20 -7.90 6.24 9.81
N LYS A 21 -7.83 5.96 8.51
CA LYS A 21 -8.99 5.71 7.67
C LYS A 21 -8.66 4.67 6.61
N THR A 22 -9.50 3.65 6.49
CA THR A 22 -9.38 2.70 5.38
C THR A 22 -9.82 3.33 4.07
N ILE A 23 -9.00 3.25 3.04
CA ILE A 23 -9.29 3.74 1.69
C ILE A 23 -10.32 2.79 1.05
N LYS A 24 -11.48 3.35 0.67
CA LYS A 24 -12.63 2.56 0.19
C LYS A 24 -12.61 2.26 -1.31
N GLY A 25 -11.81 2.99 -2.10
CA GLY A 25 -11.82 2.86 -3.57
C GLY A 25 -10.48 3.17 -4.23
N GLY A 26 -10.42 3.01 -5.56
CA GLY A 26 -9.24 3.28 -6.36
C GLY A 26 -8.09 2.27 -6.15
N ARG A 27 -6.91 2.61 -6.67
CA ARG A 27 -5.70 1.77 -6.66
C ARG A 27 -5.21 1.39 -5.25
N LEU A 28 -5.53 2.22 -4.24
CA LEU A 28 -5.09 2.04 -2.86
C LEU A 28 -6.19 1.44 -1.95
N LYS A 29 -7.28 0.90 -2.53
CA LYS A 29 -8.37 0.28 -1.77
C LYS A 29 -7.86 -0.75 -0.77
N GLY A 30 -8.34 -0.67 0.46
CA GLY A 30 -7.96 -1.56 1.57
C GLY A 30 -6.71 -1.11 2.33
N LYS A 31 -5.96 -0.13 1.83
CA LYS A 31 -4.82 0.46 2.56
C LYS A 31 -5.32 1.48 3.59
N THR A 32 -4.49 1.72 4.59
CA THR A 32 -4.74 2.71 5.63
C THR A 32 -4.18 4.06 5.21
N ASP A 33 -5.02 5.07 5.21
CA ASP A 33 -4.63 6.48 5.11
C ASP A 33 -4.47 7.07 6.51
N ILE A 34 -3.43 7.87 6.71
CA ILE A 34 -3.16 8.57 7.97
C ILE A 34 -3.49 10.04 7.77
N ASN A 35 -4.34 10.58 8.64
CA ASN A 35 -4.71 12.00 8.60
C ASN A 35 -3.46 12.90 8.61
N PRO A 36 -3.22 13.72 7.58
CA PRO A 36 -2.05 14.58 7.51
C PRO A 36 -1.93 15.55 8.69
N MET A 37 -3.05 16.04 9.23
CA MET A 37 -3.06 16.95 10.39
C MET A 37 -2.56 16.26 11.65
N TRP A 38 -2.74 14.93 11.79
CA TRP A 38 -2.15 14.19 12.89
C TRP A 38 -0.62 14.20 12.83
N ARG A 39 -0.03 14.12 11.63
CA ARG A 39 1.43 14.22 11.45
C ARG A 39 1.96 15.60 11.85
N ILE A 40 1.27 16.65 11.43
CA ILE A 40 1.59 18.03 11.80
C ILE A 40 1.48 18.23 13.31
N LYS A 41 0.41 17.73 13.93
CA LYS A 41 0.24 17.72 15.38
C LYS A 41 1.40 17.01 16.07
N THR A 42 1.78 15.83 15.59
CA THR A 42 2.87 15.02 16.15
C THR A 42 4.22 15.76 16.06
N LEU A 43 4.53 16.39 14.93
CA LEU A 43 5.73 17.25 14.80
C LEU A 43 5.71 18.39 15.82
N THR A 44 4.56 19.03 15.99
CA THR A 44 4.40 20.14 16.94
C THR A 44 4.53 19.67 18.39
N GLU A 45 3.98 18.52 18.74
CA GLU A 45 4.10 17.94 20.09
C GLU A 45 5.53 17.50 20.41
N LEU A 46 6.29 17.04 19.40
CA LEU A 46 7.67 16.62 19.58
C LEU A 46 8.66 17.76 19.67
N PHE A 47 8.51 18.76 18.81
CA PHE A 47 9.55 19.74 18.55
C PHE A 47 9.12 21.18 18.86
N GLY A 48 7.84 21.44 19.07
CA GLY A 48 7.28 22.78 19.25
C GLY A 48 6.58 23.31 18.00
N PRO A 49 6.21 24.60 17.97
CA PRO A 49 5.46 25.20 16.86
C PRO A 49 6.21 25.17 15.53
N CYS A 50 5.47 25.05 14.43
CA CYS A 50 6.02 25.22 13.09
C CYS A 50 6.63 26.61 12.92
N GLY A 51 7.80 26.69 12.30
CA GLY A 51 8.58 27.91 12.14
C GLY A 51 9.53 28.21 13.31
N ILE A 52 9.43 27.49 14.45
CA ILE A 52 10.29 27.64 15.63
C ILE A 52 10.96 26.31 15.96
N GLY A 53 10.18 25.29 16.30
CA GLY A 53 10.68 24.00 16.71
C GLY A 53 10.85 23.03 15.55
N TRP A 54 10.11 23.20 14.50
CA TRP A 54 10.26 22.53 13.21
C TRP A 54 9.81 23.43 12.07
N TRP A 55 10.33 23.22 10.87
CA TRP A 55 9.93 23.93 9.64
C TRP A 55 10.30 23.13 8.41
N TYR A 56 9.93 23.62 7.26
CA TYR A 56 10.34 23.07 5.98
C TYR A 56 10.69 24.17 4.98
N GLU A 57 11.52 23.84 4.03
CA GLU A 57 11.87 24.66 2.88
C GLU A 57 11.41 23.94 1.61
N ILE A 58 10.72 24.64 0.74
CA ILE A 58 10.35 24.11 -0.57
C ILE A 58 11.56 24.32 -1.48
N THR A 59 12.13 23.22 -1.94
CA THR A 59 13.32 23.23 -2.79
C THR A 59 12.98 23.23 -4.28
N ASP A 60 11.84 22.62 -4.64
CA ASP A 60 11.34 22.63 -6.02
C ASP A 60 9.83 22.45 -6.11
N LYS A 61 9.26 22.93 -7.24
CA LYS A 61 7.87 22.71 -7.66
C LYS A 61 7.84 22.55 -9.16
N HIS A 62 7.39 21.41 -9.64
CA HIS A 62 7.30 21.12 -11.05
C HIS A 62 6.05 20.35 -11.43
N ILE A 63 5.78 20.27 -12.74
CA ILE A 63 4.69 19.49 -13.31
C ILE A 63 5.30 18.46 -14.26
N GLU A 64 4.96 17.19 -14.01
CA GLU A 64 5.23 16.09 -14.93
C GLU A 64 3.99 15.84 -15.80
N SER A 65 4.23 15.55 -17.08
CA SER A 65 3.19 15.28 -18.07
C SER A 65 3.39 13.90 -18.69
N ASP A 66 2.31 13.17 -18.86
CA ASP A 66 2.27 11.97 -19.68
C ASP A 66 1.63 12.31 -21.03
N ASP A 67 2.42 12.31 -22.08
CA ASP A 67 2.00 12.68 -23.44
C ASP A 67 1.01 11.66 -24.05
N VAL A 68 0.97 10.43 -23.53
CA VAL A 68 0.06 9.38 -24.03
C VAL A 68 -1.34 9.56 -23.47
N THR A 69 -1.44 9.81 -22.17
CA THR A 69 -2.75 9.93 -21.48
C THR A 69 -3.20 11.38 -21.30
N ASN A 70 -2.33 12.35 -21.63
CA ASN A 70 -2.54 13.79 -21.39
C ASN A 70 -2.82 14.12 -19.92
N GLN A 71 -2.40 13.24 -19.01
CA GLN A 71 -2.48 13.47 -17.56
C GLN A 71 -1.27 14.28 -17.11
N LYS A 72 -1.46 15.09 -16.08
CA LYS A 72 -0.40 15.89 -15.46
C LYS A 72 -0.43 15.74 -13.95
N ALA A 73 0.74 15.65 -13.35
CA ALA A 73 0.91 15.61 -11.91
C ALA A 73 1.81 16.76 -11.44
N ALA A 74 1.41 17.45 -10.39
CA ALA A 74 2.22 18.44 -9.72
C ALA A 74 3.04 17.77 -8.62
N PHE A 75 4.32 18.11 -8.55
CA PHE A 75 5.23 17.66 -7.50
C PHE A 75 5.77 18.83 -6.70
N VAL A 76 6.03 18.57 -5.43
CA VAL A 76 6.68 19.52 -4.51
C VAL A 76 7.77 18.76 -3.76
N ASP A 77 8.98 19.28 -3.83
CA ASP A 77 10.13 18.81 -3.07
C ASP A 77 10.39 19.72 -1.88
N ILE A 78 10.64 19.13 -0.72
CA ILE A 78 10.95 19.87 0.50
C ILE A 78 12.17 19.28 1.23
N LEU A 79 12.75 20.11 2.08
CA LEU A 79 13.60 19.71 3.19
C LEU A 79 12.90 20.09 4.50
N LEU A 80 12.63 19.10 5.35
CA LEU A 80 12.05 19.32 6.68
C LEU A 80 13.16 19.34 7.71
N TYR A 81 13.09 20.29 8.65
CA TYR A 81 14.03 20.48 9.74
C TYR A 81 13.31 20.48 11.08
N TYR A 82 14.03 20.13 12.14
CA TYR A 82 13.56 20.26 13.51
C TYR A 82 14.71 20.60 14.46
N VAL A 83 14.37 21.19 15.58
CA VAL A 83 15.30 21.38 16.71
C VAL A 83 15.09 20.21 17.69
N ASP A 84 16.15 19.47 17.94
CA ASP A 84 16.10 18.37 18.89
C ASP A 84 15.91 18.91 20.32
N PRO A 85 14.81 18.58 21.00
CA PRO A 85 14.50 19.14 22.32
C PRO A 85 15.49 18.73 23.42
N ASP A 86 16.19 17.61 23.24
CA ASP A 86 17.12 17.15 24.27
C ASP A 86 18.51 17.76 24.12
N SER A 87 18.95 18.03 22.89
CA SER A 87 20.29 18.57 22.61
C SER A 87 20.31 20.04 22.18
N GLY A 88 19.14 20.60 21.82
CA GLY A 88 19.01 21.95 21.25
C GLY A 88 19.60 22.08 19.85
N LYS A 89 20.04 20.97 19.23
CA LYS A 89 20.68 20.98 17.91
C LYS A 89 19.63 20.96 16.81
N THR A 90 19.85 21.73 15.77
CA THR A 90 19.07 21.67 14.53
C THR A 90 19.44 20.42 13.73
N SER A 91 18.44 19.70 13.24
CA SER A 91 18.63 18.56 12.34
C SER A 91 19.20 19.02 11.00
N LYS A 92 19.76 18.10 10.24
CA LYS A 92 19.93 18.26 8.79
C LYS A 92 18.56 18.15 8.10
N GLY A 93 18.45 18.71 6.89
CA GLY A 93 17.23 18.63 6.09
C GLY A 93 16.84 17.18 5.79
N ILE A 94 15.59 16.83 6.09
CA ILE A 94 15.00 15.52 5.79
C ILE A 94 14.21 15.68 4.49
N PRO A 95 14.61 15.01 3.40
CA PRO A 95 13.95 15.18 2.12
C PRO A 95 12.55 14.58 2.12
N GLY A 96 11.66 15.19 1.37
CA GLY A 96 10.33 14.68 1.08
C GLY A 96 9.87 15.18 -0.29
N THR A 97 9.40 14.28 -1.13
CA THR A 97 8.75 14.57 -2.39
C THR A 97 7.30 14.13 -2.29
N GLY A 98 6.39 15.01 -2.63
CA GLY A 98 4.96 14.72 -2.68
C GLY A 98 4.37 15.05 -4.04
N GLY A 99 3.36 14.29 -4.44
CA GLY A 99 2.70 14.46 -5.73
C GLY A 99 1.18 14.46 -5.64
N ALA A 100 0.55 15.24 -6.54
CA ALA A 100 -0.90 15.24 -6.69
C ALA A 100 -1.30 15.43 -8.15
N SER A 101 -2.43 14.86 -8.55
CA SER A 101 -2.95 15.04 -9.90
C SER A 101 -3.28 16.50 -10.15
N PHE A 102 -2.75 17.07 -11.23
CA PHE A 102 -3.06 18.41 -11.71
C PHE A 102 -4.11 18.36 -12.81
N VAL A 103 -3.94 17.46 -13.79
CA VAL A 103 -4.93 17.14 -14.82
C VAL A 103 -5.20 15.65 -14.76
N SER A 104 -6.44 15.27 -14.45
CA SER A 104 -6.89 13.89 -14.47
C SER A 104 -7.98 13.70 -15.51
N SER A 105 -8.03 12.50 -16.11
CA SER A 105 -9.13 12.08 -16.97
C SER A 105 -10.22 11.46 -16.10
N GLU A 106 -11.44 11.97 -16.22
CA GLU A 106 -12.63 11.47 -15.52
C GLU A 106 -13.72 11.08 -16.54
N GLU A 107 -14.75 10.36 -16.10
CA GLU A 107 -15.88 9.96 -16.96
C GLU A 107 -16.56 11.15 -17.66
N LYS A 108 -16.53 12.34 -17.06
CA LYS A 108 -17.13 13.57 -17.58
C LYS A 108 -16.17 14.47 -18.36
N GLY A 109 -14.93 14.05 -18.57
CA GLY A 109 -13.88 14.82 -19.25
C GLY A 109 -12.67 15.10 -18.36
N SER A 110 -11.81 16.04 -18.78
CA SER A 110 -10.62 16.40 -18.01
C SER A 110 -10.99 17.29 -16.83
N TYR A 111 -10.47 16.94 -15.65
CA TYR A 111 -10.56 17.74 -14.43
C TYR A 111 -9.22 18.45 -14.16
N LEU A 112 -9.27 19.75 -13.92
CA LEU A 112 -8.14 20.57 -13.54
C LEU A 112 -8.21 20.88 -12.04
N SER A 113 -7.19 20.45 -11.28
CA SER A 113 -7.12 20.69 -9.83
C SER A 113 -6.40 22.00 -9.52
N ASP A 114 -7.09 22.93 -8.87
CA ASP A 114 -6.50 24.17 -8.32
C ASP A 114 -5.81 23.92 -6.96
N GLU A 115 -6.01 22.75 -6.37
CA GLU A 115 -5.44 22.37 -5.07
C GLU A 115 -4.20 21.48 -5.18
N CYS A 116 -3.78 21.10 -6.38
CA CYS A 116 -2.74 20.10 -6.59
C CYS A 116 -1.44 20.40 -5.82
N TYR A 117 -0.97 21.63 -5.79
CA TYR A 117 0.24 21.99 -5.03
C TYR A 117 0.06 21.95 -3.52
N LYS A 118 -1.13 22.24 -3.00
CA LYS A 118 -1.44 22.07 -1.57
C LYS A 118 -1.40 20.61 -1.17
N MET A 119 -1.99 19.75 -2.00
CA MET A 119 -2.00 18.31 -1.79
C MET A 119 -0.59 17.74 -1.90
N ALA A 120 0.18 18.11 -2.93
CA ALA A 120 1.57 17.69 -3.12
C ALA A 120 2.46 18.11 -1.95
N LEU A 121 2.32 19.36 -1.44
CA LEU A 121 3.07 19.80 -0.27
C LEU A 121 2.73 18.98 0.98
N THR A 122 1.45 18.71 1.22
CA THR A 122 1.00 17.89 2.34
C THR A 122 1.55 16.47 2.26
N ASP A 123 1.63 15.90 1.06
CA ASP A 123 2.22 14.59 0.83
C ASP A 123 3.74 14.62 1.05
N ALA A 124 4.44 15.66 0.58
CA ALA A 124 5.88 15.84 0.80
C ALA A 124 6.22 15.88 2.30
N ILE A 125 5.47 16.64 3.11
CA ILE A 125 5.62 16.65 4.58
C ILE A 125 5.39 15.24 5.14
N SER A 126 4.39 14.53 4.65
CA SER A 126 4.09 13.16 5.07
C SER A 126 5.23 12.19 4.76
N VAL A 127 5.89 12.36 3.63
CA VAL A 127 7.07 11.56 3.24
C VAL A 127 8.25 11.83 4.17
N SER A 128 8.56 13.09 4.47
CA SER A 128 9.62 13.45 5.44
C SER A 128 9.31 12.89 6.84
N CYS A 129 8.05 12.91 7.27
CA CYS A 129 7.62 12.33 8.55
C CYS A 129 7.92 10.83 8.68
N LYS A 130 7.86 10.08 7.58
CA LYS A 130 8.19 8.62 7.57
C LYS A 130 9.63 8.37 8.01
N ALA A 131 10.58 9.23 7.61
CA ALA A 131 11.98 9.11 8.01
C ALA A 131 12.18 9.29 9.53
N LEU A 132 11.29 10.00 10.22
CA LEU A 132 11.27 10.11 11.68
C LEU A 132 10.55 8.94 12.37
N GLY A 133 9.94 8.04 11.62
CA GLY A 133 9.16 6.92 12.12
C GLY A 133 7.70 7.26 12.43
N ILE A 134 7.21 8.44 12.04
CA ILE A 134 5.83 8.86 12.29
C ILE A 134 4.87 7.96 11.49
N GLY A 135 4.07 7.17 12.24
CA GLY A 135 3.13 6.20 11.66
C GLY A 135 3.78 4.94 11.12
N ALA A 136 5.01 4.61 11.56
CA ALA A 136 5.79 3.49 11.03
C ALA A 136 5.05 2.15 11.09
N ASP A 137 4.24 1.90 12.13
CA ASP A 137 3.51 0.64 12.27
C ASP A 137 2.50 0.40 11.15
N VAL A 138 1.83 1.45 10.68
CA VAL A 138 0.89 1.36 9.55
C VAL A 138 1.60 0.95 8.26
N TYR A 139 2.81 1.50 8.01
CA TYR A 139 3.61 1.13 6.83
C TYR A 139 4.22 -0.26 6.97
N TRP A 140 4.67 -0.61 8.17
CA TRP A 140 5.22 -1.93 8.44
C TRP A 140 4.21 -3.03 8.18
N ASP A 141 2.97 -2.87 8.66
CA ASP A 141 1.91 -3.84 8.44
C ASP A 141 1.46 -3.90 6.96
N ALA A 142 1.44 -2.76 6.28
CA ALA A 142 1.10 -2.71 4.85
C ALA A 142 2.17 -3.35 3.95
N ASP A 143 3.44 -3.38 4.36
CA ASP A 143 4.56 -3.94 3.59
C ASP A 143 4.87 -5.40 3.95
N ARG A 144 4.19 -5.99 4.93
CA ARG A 144 4.37 -7.39 5.34
C ARG A 144 4.26 -8.35 4.16
N SER A 145 3.32 -8.10 3.24
CA SER A 145 3.11 -8.93 2.05
C SER A 145 4.31 -9.03 1.11
N LYS A 146 5.27 -8.09 1.15
CA LYS A 146 6.50 -8.15 0.35
C LYS A 146 7.60 -9.00 1.00
N TYR A 147 7.59 -9.10 2.32
CA TYR A 147 8.65 -9.74 3.10
C TYR A 147 8.19 -11.04 3.77
N GLU A 148 6.90 -11.24 3.98
CA GLU A 148 6.36 -12.56 4.23
C GLU A 148 6.46 -13.32 2.91
N GLN A 149 7.50 -14.15 2.78
CA GLN A 149 7.43 -15.27 1.87
C GLN A 149 6.14 -15.99 2.24
N THR A 150 5.10 -15.84 1.41
CA THR A 150 3.92 -16.66 1.50
C THR A 150 4.41 -18.09 1.45
N THR A 151 4.40 -18.77 2.58
CA THR A 151 4.58 -20.22 2.67
C THR A 151 3.38 -20.95 2.06
N THR A 152 2.48 -20.25 1.41
CA THR A 152 1.57 -20.82 0.43
C THR A 152 2.41 -21.17 -0.78
N PRO A 153 2.62 -22.46 -1.06
CA PRO A 153 3.25 -22.87 -2.31
C PRO A 153 2.51 -22.17 -3.45
N PRO A 154 3.21 -21.75 -4.53
CA PRO A 154 2.56 -21.17 -5.69
C PRO A 154 1.37 -22.08 -6.02
N PRO A 155 0.19 -21.49 -6.36
CA PRO A 155 -0.97 -22.30 -6.68
C PRO A 155 -0.50 -23.34 -7.69
N ASN A 156 -0.58 -24.61 -7.29
CA ASN A 156 -0.18 -25.75 -8.10
C ASN A 156 -0.75 -25.49 -9.50
N PRO A 157 0.06 -25.55 -10.57
CA PRO A 157 -0.44 -25.25 -11.92
C PRO A 157 -1.74 -26.01 -12.10
N ARG A 158 -2.81 -25.30 -12.34
CA ARG A 158 -4.16 -25.86 -12.40
C ARG A 158 -4.13 -27.02 -13.39
N HIS A 159 -4.58 -28.19 -12.97
CA HIS A 159 -4.66 -29.34 -13.83
C HIS A 159 -5.52 -29.00 -15.07
N PRO A 160 -5.10 -29.34 -16.28
CA PRO A 160 -5.93 -29.14 -17.47
C PRO A 160 -7.30 -29.83 -17.30
N LEU A 161 -8.37 -29.21 -17.82
CA LEU A 161 -9.70 -29.78 -17.77
C LEU A 161 -9.89 -30.95 -18.76
N VAL A 162 -8.83 -31.74 -18.96
CA VAL A 162 -8.81 -32.95 -19.80
C VAL A 162 -8.31 -34.13 -18.99
N CYS A 163 -8.93 -35.26 -19.18
CA CYS A 163 -8.61 -36.50 -18.46
C CYS A 163 -7.27 -37.08 -18.92
N ASP A 164 -6.37 -37.36 -17.97
CA ASP A 164 -5.03 -37.95 -18.24
C ASP A 164 -5.09 -39.35 -18.88
N VAL A 165 -6.23 -40.05 -18.75
CA VAL A 165 -6.40 -41.40 -19.26
C VAL A 165 -7.01 -41.43 -20.67
N CYS A 166 -8.09 -40.68 -20.91
CA CYS A 166 -8.83 -40.80 -22.17
C CYS A 166 -8.82 -39.49 -23.00
N GLY A 167 -8.17 -38.42 -22.52
CA GLY A 167 -8.15 -37.10 -23.19
C GLY A 167 -9.50 -36.37 -23.25
N GLY A 168 -10.54 -36.97 -22.68
CA GLY A 168 -11.88 -36.34 -22.66
C GLY A 168 -12.02 -35.23 -21.61
N PRO A 169 -13.04 -34.37 -21.75
CA PRO A 169 -13.24 -33.23 -20.85
C PRO A 169 -13.59 -33.68 -19.42
N ILE A 170 -12.97 -33.06 -18.42
CA ILE A 170 -13.32 -33.25 -17.02
C ILE A 170 -14.43 -32.26 -16.66
N LYS A 171 -15.54 -32.80 -16.12
CA LYS A 171 -16.68 -32.03 -15.62
C LYS A 171 -16.77 -32.15 -14.11
N GLY A 172 -17.27 -31.11 -13.47
CA GLY A 172 -17.59 -31.13 -12.03
C GLY A 172 -18.61 -32.23 -11.70
N ALA A 173 -18.56 -32.73 -10.50
CA ALA A 173 -19.39 -33.85 -10.07
C ALA A 173 -19.81 -33.75 -8.60
N LYS A 174 -20.73 -34.61 -8.21
CA LYS A 174 -21.14 -34.82 -6.83
C LYS A 174 -20.26 -35.91 -6.22
N THR A 175 -19.59 -35.61 -5.12
CA THR A 175 -18.75 -36.55 -4.36
C THR A 175 -19.61 -37.54 -3.56
N ALA A 176 -19.02 -38.59 -3.02
CA ALA A 176 -19.75 -39.65 -2.29
C ALA A 176 -20.42 -39.12 -1.00
N ASP A 177 -19.85 -38.09 -0.39
CA ASP A 177 -20.39 -37.36 0.76
C ASP A 177 -21.48 -36.33 0.42
N GLY A 178 -21.84 -36.23 -0.88
CA GLY A 178 -22.91 -35.37 -1.35
C GLY A 178 -22.50 -33.94 -1.73
N ARG A 179 -21.24 -33.55 -1.61
CA ARG A 179 -20.72 -32.22 -1.97
C ARG A 179 -20.62 -32.10 -3.50
N ILE A 180 -21.03 -30.94 -4.04
CA ILE A 180 -20.86 -30.62 -5.46
C ILE A 180 -19.53 -29.90 -5.61
N VAL A 181 -18.63 -30.43 -6.47
CA VAL A 181 -17.33 -29.83 -6.79
C VAL A 181 -17.29 -29.34 -8.22
N SER A 182 -16.57 -28.24 -8.45
CA SER A 182 -16.39 -27.64 -9.78
C SER A 182 -15.52 -28.54 -10.68
N SER A 183 -15.55 -28.29 -12.00
CA SER A 183 -14.71 -29.01 -12.96
C SER A 183 -13.22 -28.84 -12.64
N GLN A 184 -12.78 -27.64 -12.20
CA GLN A 184 -11.40 -27.37 -11.85
C GLN A 184 -10.98 -28.10 -10.57
N GLU A 185 -11.79 -28.04 -9.54
CA GLU A 185 -11.53 -28.75 -8.28
C GLU A 185 -11.47 -30.27 -8.48
N TRP A 186 -12.32 -30.81 -9.36
CA TRP A 186 -12.29 -32.22 -9.74
C TRP A 186 -11.00 -32.58 -10.50
N ALA A 187 -10.58 -31.74 -11.47
CA ALA A 187 -9.36 -31.93 -12.22
C ALA A 187 -8.13 -31.86 -11.32
N ASP A 188 -8.04 -30.87 -10.45
CA ASP A 188 -6.91 -30.66 -9.53
C ASP A 188 -6.80 -31.80 -8.50
N THR A 189 -7.92 -32.47 -8.16
CA THR A 189 -7.95 -33.57 -7.18
C THR A 189 -7.66 -34.93 -7.81
N TYR A 190 -8.25 -35.20 -8.96
CA TYR A 190 -8.26 -36.57 -9.53
C TYR A 190 -7.51 -36.71 -10.87
N GLY A 191 -7.34 -35.62 -11.63
CA GLY A 191 -6.74 -35.62 -12.98
C GLY A 191 -7.49 -36.50 -14.01
N ARG A 192 -8.63 -37.10 -13.63
CA ARG A 192 -9.38 -38.09 -14.43
C ARG A 192 -10.86 -37.74 -14.48
N CYS A 193 -11.50 -38.07 -15.61
CA CYS A 193 -12.96 -37.96 -15.69
C CYS A 193 -13.63 -39.06 -14.84
N ILE A 194 -14.90 -38.83 -14.48
CA ILE A 194 -15.67 -39.76 -13.62
C ILE A 194 -15.67 -41.19 -14.16
N LYS A 195 -15.78 -41.34 -15.51
CA LYS A 195 -15.79 -42.64 -16.16
C LYS A 195 -14.48 -43.40 -15.91
N CYS A 196 -13.34 -42.80 -16.22
CA CYS A 196 -12.03 -43.40 -16.03
C CYS A 196 -11.66 -43.61 -14.55
N LEU A 197 -12.18 -42.80 -13.65
CA LEU A 197 -11.99 -43.00 -12.21
C LEU A 197 -12.73 -44.23 -11.70
N ARG A 198 -13.97 -44.50 -12.18
CA ARG A 198 -14.75 -45.68 -11.81
C ARG A 198 -14.19 -46.98 -12.41
N GLU A 199 -13.74 -46.93 -13.66
CA GLU A 199 -13.13 -48.08 -14.32
C GLU A 199 -11.78 -48.48 -13.67
N GLY A 200 -10.99 -47.55 -13.14
CA GLY A 200 -9.72 -47.82 -12.44
C GLY A 200 -9.87 -48.30 -11.00
N GLN A 201 -11.07 -48.33 -10.43
CA GLN A 201 -11.35 -48.88 -9.10
C GLN A 201 -11.83 -50.38 -9.15
N GLN A 202 -11.99 -50.93 -10.35
CA GLN A 202 -12.45 -52.29 -10.54
C GLN A 202 -11.33 -53.29 -10.93
N SER A 203 -10.07 -52.89 -10.76
CA SER A 203 -8.89 -53.76 -11.04
C SER A 203 -8.14 -54.07 -9.77
#